data_035b9e77c700c6fbad8c90cf88f479cd
#
_entry.id   035b9e77c700c6fbad8c90cf88f479cd
#
_cell.length_a   1.000
_cell.length_b   1.000
_cell.length_c   1.000
_cell.angle_alpha   90.00
_cell.angle_beta   90.00
_cell.angle_gamma   90.00
#
_symmetry.space_group_name_H-M   'P 1'
#
loop_
_entity.id
_entity.type
_entity.pdbx_description
1 polymer ?
#
loop_
_entity_poly.entity_id
_entity_poly.type
_entity_poly.pdbx_seq_one_letter_code
_entity_poly.pdbx_strand_id
1 'polypeptide(L)'
;MVAIVLKYSTSFWEALCGESRIGDPVDKPDFDGDGRTSYAEAHAHVILTSDTIDVPIKTSGAFLRRFSKSAQPKPAKPQKKSDSNGTVTKACEEEIKSEEGEKPEEESEAKKEDEKESKDEKESKVEWLTVESSFDKLLKLASPIDRAVLEGLSKQLGLKGENRAKSARDLTKKLEDERKAFAEKKKKPDEERKRIKSKLSGQIRKRWPEVGNPYHPTVRRLLRSKDSKELLELVKKDDEWGKYKKAKGESAGLEKKRFELERKKVKCMRFQRVLENIVLEANLPLVADEKTLKRYKELCELEARTLKAIPPKA
;
A
#
# COMPACT_ATOMS: atom_id res chain seq x y z
N MET A 1 15.12 -10.60 -1.81
CA MET A 1 14.25 -9.59 -1.17
C MET A 1 14.56 -8.15 -1.61
N VAL A 2 15.78 -7.85 -2.07
CA VAL A 2 16.22 -6.49 -2.50
C VAL A 2 15.57 -6.03 -3.83
N ALA A 3 15.16 -6.93 -4.71
CA ALA A 3 14.58 -6.61 -6.02
C ALA A 3 13.18 -5.97 -5.99
N ILE A 4 12.45 -6.06 -4.86
CA ILE A 4 11.06 -5.56 -4.78
C ILE A 4 11.01 -4.05 -4.49
N VAL A 5 11.95 -3.53 -3.71
CA VAL A 5 12.00 -2.10 -3.33
C VAL A 5 12.41 -1.20 -4.50
N LEU A 6 13.22 -1.72 -5.42
CA LEU A 6 13.73 -0.94 -6.56
C LEU A 6 12.72 -0.78 -7.71
N LYS A 7 11.64 -1.54 -7.73
CA LYS A 7 10.71 -1.56 -8.88
C LYS A 7 9.88 -0.28 -9.03
N TYR A 8 9.43 0.37 -7.95
CA TYR A 8 8.65 1.60 -8.08
C TYR A 8 9.44 2.69 -8.79
N SER A 9 10.58 3.08 -8.24
CA SER A 9 11.42 4.13 -8.81
C SER A 9 11.88 3.79 -10.21
N THR A 10 12.26 2.52 -10.46
CA THR A 10 12.65 2.07 -11.79
C THR A 10 11.53 2.27 -12.79
N SER A 11 10.35 1.69 -12.55
CA SER A 11 9.21 1.78 -13.47
C SER A 11 8.70 3.22 -13.63
N PHE A 12 8.81 4.04 -12.58
CA PHE A 12 8.47 5.46 -12.65
C PHE A 12 9.38 6.23 -13.62
N TRP A 13 10.70 6.06 -13.47
CA TRP A 13 11.65 6.73 -14.35
C TRP A 13 11.63 6.18 -15.77
N GLU A 14 11.45 4.87 -15.94
CA GLU A 14 11.30 4.24 -17.26
C GLU A 14 10.08 4.77 -18.00
N ALA A 15 8.92 4.86 -17.33
CA ALA A 15 7.72 5.45 -17.91
C ALA A 15 7.89 6.93 -18.27
N LEU A 16 8.56 7.70 -17.41
CA LEU A 16 8.78 9.12 -17.61
C LEU A 16 9.78 9.41 -18.74
N CYS A 17 10.86 8.60 -18.83
CA CYS A 17 11.89 8.75 -19.86
C CYS A 17 11.49 8.07 -21.19
N GLY A 18 10.65 7.03 -21.16
CA GLY A 18 10.32 6.20 -22.32
C GLY A 18 11.42 5.21 -22.68
N GLU A 19 12.32 4.92 -21.74
CA GLU A 19 13.46 4.02 -21.95
C GLU A 19 13.75 3.25 -20.66
N SER A 20 14.04 1.96 -20.81
CA SER A 20 14.45 1.11 -19.70
C SER A 20 15.93 1.36 -19.34
N ARG A 21 16.36 0.83 -18.18
CA ARG A 21 17.77 0.91 -17.75
C ARG A 21 18.77 0.27 -18.70
N ILE A 22 18.32 -0.63 -19.56
CA ILE A 22 19.15 -1.36 -20.53
C ILE A 22 18.96 -0.83 -21.96
N GLY A 23 18.25 0.30 -22.11
CA GLY A 23 18.08 0.98 -23.39
C GLY A 23 16.90 0.50 -24.22
N ASP A 24 16.05 -0.39 -23.70
CA ASP A 24 14.84 -0.81 -24.42
C ASP A 24 13.76 0.28 -24.37
N PRO A 25 13.01 0.52 -25.46
CA PRO A 25 11.90 1.46 -25.46
C PRO A 25 10.79 1.00 -24.49
N VAL A 26 10.24 1.95 -23.74
CA VAL A 26 9.12 1.77 -22.82
C VAL A 26 7.98 2.68 -23.24
N ASP A 27 6.76 2.16 -23.25
CA ASP A 27 5.58 2.96 -23.55
C ASP A 27 5.44 4.12 -22.56
N LYS A 28 5.31 5.32 -23.11
CA LYS A 28 5.05 6.54 -22.35
C LYS A 28 3.55 6.64 -22.10
N PRO A 29 3.11 6.66 -20.83
CA PRO A 29 1.70 6.90 -20.54
C PRO A 29 1.33 8.34 -20.87
N ASP A 30 0.20 8.51 -21.54
CA ASP A 30 -0.42 9.79 -21.87
C ASP A 30 -1.93 9.59 -21.67
N PHE A 31 -2.38 9.81 -20.44
CA PHE A 31 -3.77 9.54 -20.04
C PHE A 31 -4.69 10.72 -20.26
N ASP A 32 -4.15 11.93 -20.38
CA ASP A 32 -4.90 13.15 -20.64
C ASP A 32 -4.83 13.60 -22.11
N GLY A 33 -3.98 12.98 -22.92
CA GLY A 33 -3.88 13.20 -24.36
C GLY A 33 -3.10 14.46 -24.73
N ASP A 34 -2.23 14.97 -23.87
CA ASP A 34 -1.43 16.18 -24.13
C ASP A 34 -0.13 15.92 -24.94
N GLY A 35 0.14 14.65 -25.24
CA GLY A 35 1.34 14.20 -25.99
C GLY A 35 2.62 14.15 -25.14
N ARG A 36 2.52 14.25 -23.83
CA ARG A 36 3.64 14.23 -22.89
C ARG A 36 3.36 13.25 -21.77
N THR A 37 4.41 12.83 -21.07
CA THR A 37 4.28 12.07 -19.84
C THR A 37 4.61 12.97 -18.66
N SER A 38 3.62 13.30 -17.87
CA SER A 38 3.77 14.04 -16.61
C SER A 38 4.24 13.14 -15.47
N TYR A 39 4.68 13.74 -14.36
CA TYR A 39 4.99 12.99 -13.13
C TYR A 39 3.75 12.26 -12.59
N ALA A 40 2.55 12.85 -12.72
CA ALA A 40 1.30 12.23 -12.33
C ALA A 40 0.98 11.00 -13.16
N GLU A 41 1.23 11.03 -14.46
CA GLU A 41 1.00 9.90 -15.37
C GLU A 41 2.02 8.78 -15.19
N ALA A 42 3.30 9.11 -15.02
CA ALA A 42 4.31 8.12 -14.66
C ALA A 42 3.96 7.42 -13.34
N HIS A 43 3.46 8.16 -12.34
CA HIS A 43 2.95 7.58 -11.10
C HIS A 43 1.74 6.67 -11.33
N ALA A 44 0.75 7.11 -12.10
CA ALA A 44 -0.44 6.33 -12.45
C ALA A 44 -0.07 5.04 -13.19
N HIS A 45 0.88 5.11 -14.12
CA HIS A 45 1.42 3.94 -14.81
C HIS A 45 1.98 2.90 -13.82
N VAL A 46 2.78 3.34 -12.85
CA VAL A 46 3.31 2.42 -11.84
C VAL A 46 2.22 1.84 -10.94
N ILE A 47 1.20 2.61 -10.60
CA ILE A 47 0.05 2.09 -9.83
C ILE A 47 -0.64 0.96 -10.58
N LEU A 48 -0.78 1.09 -11.90
CA LEU A 48 -1.46 0.11 -12.77
C LEU A 48 -0.59 -1.13 -13.05
N THR A 49 0.68 -0.94 -13.35
CA THR A 49 1.55 -1.99 -13.91
C THR A 49 2.42 -2.68 -12.88
N SER A 50 2.77 -1.99 -11.80
CA SER A 50 3.72 -2.52 -10.83
C SER A 50 3.15 -3.64 -9.96
N ASP A 51 3.92 -4.71 -9.85
CA ASP A 51 3.68 -5.84 -8.93
C ASP A 51 4.26 -5.63 -7.53
N THR A 52 4.67 -4.41 -7.18
CA THR A 52 5.15 -4.11 -5.83
C THR A 52 4.02 -4.21 -4.82
N ILE A 53 4.38 -4.49 -3.57
CA ILE A 53 3.45 -4.51 -2.44
C ILE A 53 3.25 -3.13 -1.81
N ASP A 54 3.76 -2.08 -2.44
CA ASP A 54 3.65 -0.71 -1.98
C ASP A 54 2.36 -0.04 -2.48
N VAL A 55 1.86 0.88 -1.70
CA VAL A 55 0.78 1.81 -2.08
C VAL A 55 1.39 3.21 -2.17
N PRO A 56 2.00 3.55 -3.32
CA PRO A 56 2.63 4.85 -3.49
C PRO A 56 1.59 5.97 -3.47
N ILE A 57 2.00 7.15 -3.04
CA ILE A 57 1.12 8.30 -2.83
C ILE A 57 1.74 9.51 -3.52
N LYS A 58 0.94 10.25 -4.32
CA LYS A 58 1.31 11.58 -4.85
C LYS A 58 1.41 12.60 -3.72
N THR A 59 2.18 13.64 -3.92
CA THR A 59 2.34 14.74 -2.94
C THR A 59 1.02 15.46 -2.68
N SER A 60 0.23 15.73 -3.72
CA SER A 60 -1.12 16.28 -3.63
C SER A 60 -2.05 15.37 -2.82
N GLY A 61 -2.02 14.06 -3.04
CA GLY A 61 -2.80 13.09 -2.28
C GLY A 61 -2.37 12.98 -0.81
N ALA A 62 -1.09 13.11 -0.52
CA ALA A 62 -0.58 13.18 0.86
C ALA A 62 -1.07 14.45 1.57
N PHE A 63 -1.08 15.58 0.85
CA PHE A 63 -1.60 16.85 1.34
C PHE A 63 -3.09 16.76 1.68
N LEU A 64 -3.92 16.26 0.76
CA LEU A 64 -5.35 16.03 0.98
C LEU A 64 -5.62 15.22 2.25
N ARG A 65 -4.88 14.14 2.46
CA ARG A 65 -5.06 13.26 3.63
C ARG A 65 -4.65 13.90 4.92
N ARG A 66 -3.62 14.72 4.92
CA ARG A 66 -3.17 15.45 6.09
C ARG A 66 -4.22 16.50 6.49
N PHE A 67 -4.80 17.18 5.53
CA PHE A 67 -5.81 18.19 5.74
C PHE A 67 -7.16 17.58 6.17
N SER A 68 -7.59 16.50 5.52
CA SER A 68 -8.92 15.89 5.74
C SER A 68 -9.11 15.24 7.11
N LYS A 69 -8.02 14.88 7.80
CA LYS A 69 -8.12 14.36 9.18
C LYS A 69 -8.74 15.37 10.14
N SER A 70 -8.57 16.67 9.88
CA SER A 70 -9.14 17.75 10.67
C SER A 70 -10.53 18.21 10.22
N ALA A 71 -10.92 17.86 8.99
CA ALA A 71 -12.13 18.39 8.32
C ALA A 71 -13.24 17.35 8.12
N GLN A 72 -13.09 16.10 8.54
CA GLN A 72 -14.19 15.14 8.47
C GLN A 72 -15.28 15.48 9.50
N PRO A 73 -16.56 15.57 9.08
CA PRO A 73 -17.64 15.64 10.06
C PRO A 73 -17.52 14.42 10.97
N LYS A 74 -17.46 14.64 12.28
CA LYS A 74 -17.45 13.56 13.26
C LYS A 74 -18.67 12.68 12.96
N PRO A 75 -18.53 11.37 12.77
CA PRO A 75 -19.67 10.50 12.57
C PRO A 75 -20.61 10.70 13.75
N ALA A 76 -21.90 10.96 13.46
CA ALA A 76 -22.91 11.08 14.50
C ALA A 76 -22.78 9.85 15.43
N LYS A 77 -22.54 10.10 16.71
CA LYS A 77 -22.41 9.02 17.69
C LYS A 77 -23.67 8.16 17.60
N PRO A 78 -23.58 6.85 17.37
CA PRO A 78 -24.77 6.01 17.43
C PRO A 78 -25.38 6.20 18.81
N GLN A 79 -26.65 6.61 18.85
CA GLN A 79 -27.41 6.67 20.09
C GLN A 79 -27.35 5.26 20.71
N LYS A 80 -26.72 5.17 21.87
CA LYS A 80 -26.68 3.95 22.66
C LYS A 80 -28.11 3.56 22.99
N LYS A 81 -28.64 2.53 22.33
CA LYS A 81 -29.70 1.71 22.94
C LYS A 81 -29.02 1.02 24.11
N SER A 82 -29.51 1.32 25.28
CA SER A 82 -29.16 0.64 26.53
C SER A 82 -29.63 -0.80 26.46
N ASP A 83 -28.69 -1.74 26.23
CA ASP A 83 -28.88 -3.12 26.66
C ASP A 83 -27.59 -3.61 27.32
N SER A 84 -27.76 -3.95 28.57
CA SER A 84 -26.80 -4.51 29.49
C SER A 84 -26.34 -5.90 29.02
N ASN A 85 -25.06 -6.14 28.83
CA ASN A 85 -24.29 -7.18 29.50
C ASN A 85 -22.86 -7.23 29.01
N GLY A 86 -21.95 -7.32 29.95
CA GLY A 86 -20.55 -7.18 29.88
C GLY A 86 -19.79 -8.25 29.08
N THR A 87 -18.64 -7.88 28.68
CA THR A 87 -17.35 -8.49 29.04
C THR A 87 -16.23 -7.73 28.34
N VAL A 88 -15.28 -7.30 29.14
CA VAL A 88 -14.09 -6.51 28.79
C VAL A 88 -13.04 -7.44 28.18
N THR A 89 -12.48 -7.07 27.06
CA THR A 89 -11.09 -7.43 26.75
C THR A 89 -10.33 -6.20 26.26
N LYS A 90 -9.40 -5.79 27.13
CA LYS A 90 -8.33 -4.84 26.84
C LYS A 90 -7.33 -5.43 25.87
N ALA A 91 -6.87 -4.67 24.90
CA ALA A 91 -5.47 -4.71 24.46
C ALA A 91 -5.12 -3.55 23.51
N CYS A 92 -4.09 -2.84 23.91
CA CYS A 92 -3.13 -2.04 23.13
C CYS A 92 -3.56 -0.65 22.66
N GLU A 93 -3.47 0.30 23.60
CA GLU A 93 -3.04 1.67 23.37
C GLU A 93 -1.66 1.83 24.04
N GLU A 94 -0.61 2.11 23.28
CA GLU A 94 0.65 2.71 23.73
C GLU A 94 0.88 3.96 22.89
N GLU A 95 0.71 5.09 23.53
CA GLU A 95 1.58 6.21 23.87
C GLU A 95 2.40 6.84 22.75
N ILE A 96 2.06 8.07 22.44
CA ILE A 96 3.05 9.14 22.22
C ILE A 96 2.58 10.40 22.99
N LYS A 97 3.26 10.68 24.08
CA LYS A 97 3.25 11.96 24.79
C LYS A 97 4.19 12.93 24.09
N SER A 98 3.77 14.18 23.93
CA SER A 98 4.62 15.37 23.98
C SER A 98 3.74 16.60 24.18
N GLU A 99 3.82 17.12 25.35
CA GLU A 99 4.32 18.42 25.81
C GLU A 99 3.36 19.60 25.72
N GLU A 100 3.19 20.17 26.87
CA GLU A 100 2.35 21.24 27.36
C GLU A 100 2.67 22.61 26.77
N GLY A 101 1.66 23.46 26.74
CA GLY A 101 1.77 24.91 26.51
C GLY A 101 0.47 25.60 26.89
N GLU A 102 0.43 26.04 28.12
CA GLU A 102 -0.30 27.11 28.83
C GLU A 102 -1.58 27.72 28.22
N LYS A 103 -2.60 27.72 29.09
CA LYS A 103 -3.80 28.57 29.07
C LYS A 103 -3.44 30.02 29.50
N PRO A 104 -4.28 31.01 29.15
CA PRO A 104 -5.10 31.57 30.23
C PRO A 104 -6.59 31.68 29.95
N GLU A 105 -7.32 31.59 31.05
CA GLU A 105 -8.74 31.80 31.21
C GLU A 105 -9.11 33.29 31.04
N GLU A 106 -10.28 33.59 30.50
CA GLU A 106 -11.10 34.74 30.92
C GLU A 106 -12.58 34.45 30.68
N GLU A 107 -13.31 34.56 31.78
CA GLU A 107 -14.76 34.57 31.89
C GLU A 107 -15.36 35.83 31.27
N SER A 108 -16.55 35.73 30.70
CA SER A 108 -17.64 36.73 30.96
C SER A 108 -18.99 36.20 30.47
N GLU A 109 -19.95 36.38 31.38
CA GLU A 109 -21.36 36.02 31.32
C GLU A 109 -22.22 36.86 30.39
N ALA A 110 -23.32 36.24 29.98
CA ALA A 110 -24.69 36.73 29.83
C ALA A 110 -25.06 37.75 28.75
N LYS A 111 -25.98 37.39 27.87
CA LYS A 111 -27.42 37.77 27.93
C LYS A 111 -28.19 37.15 26.74
N LYS A 112 -29.36 36.61 27.08
CA LYS A 112 -30.45 36.26 26.18
C LYS A 112 -31.08 37.55 25.61
N GLU A 113 -31.43 37.53 24.34
CA GLU A 113 -32.66 38.18 23.86
C GLU A 113 -33.11 37.47 22.57
N ASP A 114 -34.42 37.18 22.54
CA ASP A 114 -35.18 36.63 21.42
C ASP A 114 -35.32 37.63 20.30
N GLU A 115 -35.08 37.22 19.06
CA GLU A 115 -35.80 37.76 17.90
C GLU A 115 -35.96 36.69 16.84
N LYS A 116 -37.26 36.32 16.63
CA LYS A 116 -37.75 35.57 15.49
C LYS A 116 -37.72 36.50 14.27
N GLU A 117 -36.91 36.18 13.31
CA GLU A 117 -37.19 36.57 11.91
C GLU A 117 -36.99 35.36 11.00
N SER A 118 -38.14 34.97 10.44
CA SER A 118 -38.23 34.00 9.37
C SER A 118 -37.58 34.55 8.10
N LYS A 119 -36.44 34.03 7.73
CA LYS A 119 -35.94 34.10 6.36
C LYS A 119 -35.82 32.69 5.81
N ASP A 120 -36.71 32.40 4.85
CA ASP A 120 -36.55 31.28 3.91
C ASP A 120 -35.24 31.47 3.13
N GLU A 121 -34.14 31.15 3.75
CA GLU A 121 -32.91 30.84 3.03
C GLU A 121 -32.99 29.39 2.55
N LYS A 122 -33.16 29.23 1.24
CA LYS A 122 -32.84 27.98 0.56
C LYS A 122 -31.40 27.65 0.87
N GLU A 123 -31.14 26.98 2.01
CA GLU A 123 -29.89 26.26 2.26
C GLU A 123 -29.74 25.26 1.11
N SER A 124 -28.90 25.59 0.13
CA SER A 124 -28.37 24.61 -0.79
C SER A 124 -27.65 23.57 0.06
N LYS A 125 -28.31 22.43 0.31
CA LYS A 125 -27.72 21.30 1.01
C LYS A 125 -26.42 20.95 0.28
N VAL A 126 -25.31 21.39 0.84
CA VAL A 126 -23.98 21.02 0.36
C VAL A 126 -23.86 19.51 0.48
N GLU A 127 -23.92 18.82 -0.64
CA GLU A 127 -23.89 17.37 -0.70
C GLU A 127 -22.44 16.89 -0.49
N TRP A 128 -22.15 16.39 0.68
CA TRP A 128 -20.85 15.73 0.97
C TRP A 128 -20.73 14.44 0.18
N LEU A 129 -19.65 14.31 -0.54
CA LEU A 129 -19.32 13.09 -1.23
C LEU A 129 -18.63 12.10 -0.28
N THR A 130 -18.96 10.85 -0.44
CA THR A 130 -18.33 9.75 0.29
C THR A 130 -17.78 8.72 -0.68
N VAL A 131 -16.90 7.86 -0.21
CA VAL A 131 -16.35 6.74 -1.01
C VAL A 131 -17.46 5.75 -1.43
N GLU A 132 -18.62 5.80 -0.77
CA GLU A 132 -19.79 4.98 -1.05
C GLU A 132 -20.75 5.62 -2.06
N SER A 133 -20.48 6.87 -2.49
CA SER A 133 -21.21 7.49 -3.58
C SER A 133 -21.11 6.63 -4.85
N SER A 134 -22.11 6.75 -5.76
CA SER A 134 -22.11 6.03 -7.03
C SER A 134 -20.76 6.14 -7.74
N PHE A 135 -20.25 5.01 -8.21
CA PHE A 135 -18.97 4.97 -8.90
C PHE A 135 -18.94 5.88 -10.12
N ASP A 136 -20.03 5.94 -10.88
CA ASP A 136 -20.14 6.81 -12.06
C ASP A 136 -20.08 8.29 -11.68
N LYS A 137 -20.66 8.68 -10.52
CA LYS A 137 -20.55 10.05 -10.00
C LYS A 137 -19.10 10.39 -9.67
N LEU A 138 -18.40 9.49 -8.99
CA LEU A 138 -16.98 9.66 -8.64
C LEU A 138 -16.09 9.69 -9.89
N LEU A 139 -16.39 8.86 -10.88
CA LEU A 139 -15.65 8.80 -12.13
C LEU A 139 -15.77 10.10 -12.95
N LYS A 140 -16.93 10.75 -12.92
CA LYS A 140 -17.14 12.06 -13.58
C LYS A 140 -16.32 13.18 -12.95
N LEU A 141 -16.07 13.10 -11.65
CA LEU A 141 -15.26 14.08 -10.89
C LEU A 141 -13.75 13.80 -10.99
N ALA A 142 -13.39 12.56 -11.34
CA ALA A 142 -12.00 12.15 -11.45
C ALA A 142 -11.28 12.85 -12.61
N SER A 143 -10.02 13.22 -12.39
CA SER A 143 -9.12 13.64 -13.46
C SER A 143 -8.98 12.53 -14.52
N PRO A 144 -8.60 12.83 -15.77
CA PRO A 144 -8.36 11.80 -16.79
C PRO A 144 -7.39 10.72 -16.31
N ILE A 145 -6.35 11.10 -15.61
CA ILE A 145 -5.33 10.20 -15.03
C ILE A 145 -5.95 9.27 -13.99
N ASP A 146 -6.66 9.82 -12.98
CA ASP A 146 -7.26 9.02 -11.92
C ASP A 146 -8.39 8.12 -12.46
N ARG A 147 -9.12 8.58 -13.49
CA ARG A 147 -10.11 7.78 -14.21
C ARG A 147 -9.47 6.57 -14.86
N ALA A 148 -8.39 6.75 -15.60
CA ALA A 148 -7.65 5.65 -16.22
C ALA A 148 -7.16 4.63 -15.18
N VAL A 149 -6.68 5.11 -14.01
CA VAL A 149 -6.27 4.22 -12.90
C VAL A 149 -7.46 3.44 -12.34
N LEU A 150 -8.59 4.10 -12.08
CA LEU A 150 -9.79 3.43 -11.55
C LEU A 150 -10.35 2.37 -12.51
N GLU A 151 -10.43 2.69 -13.78
CA GLU A 151 -10.91 1.75 -14.81
C GLU A 151 -9.94 0.57 -14.99
N GLY A 152 -8.65 0.86 -15.08
CA GLY A 152 -7.61 -0.17 -15.21
C GLY A 152 -7.56 -1.13 -14.03
N LEU A 153 -7.60 -0.60 -12.80
CA LEU A 153 -7.64 -1.43 -11.59
C LEU A 153 -8.97 -2.18 -11.46
N SER A 154 -10.11 -1.55 -11.82
CA SER A 154 -11.42 -2.25 -11.85
C SER A 154 -11.38 -3.47 -12.76
N LYS A 155 -10.81 -3.32 -13.97
CA LYS A 155 -10.65 -4.41 -14.93
C LYS A 155 -9.75 -5.52 -14.37
N GLN A 156 -8.58 -5.17 -13.81
CA GLN A 156 -7.63 -6.14 -13.24
C GLN A 156 -8.19 -6.90 -12.03
N LEU A 157 -9.03 -6.25 -11.21
CA LEU A 157 -9.63 -6.82 -10.01
C LEU A 157 -10.99 -7.48 -10.27
N GLY A 158 -11.58 -7.30 -11.47
CA GLY A 158 -12.90 -7.79 -11.81
C GLY A 158 -14.03 -7.06 -11.07
N LEU A 159 -13.81 -5.79 -10.67
CA LEU A 159 -14.83 -4.98 -10.00
C LEU A 159 -15.84 -4.45 -11.01
N LYS A 160 -17.13 -4.69 -10.76
CA LYS A 160 -18.23 -4.30 -11.65
C LYS A 160 -19.35 -3.61 -10.86
N GLY A 161 -20.20 -2.85 -11.57
CA GLY A 161 -21.37 -2.16 -11.00
C GLY A 161 -21.00 -0.88 -10.26
N GLU A 162 -21.98 -0.30 -9.57
CA GLU A 162 -21.88 1.01 -8.92
C GLU A 162 -21.14 0.97 -7.55
N ASN A 163 -21.21 -0.15 -6.85
CA ASN A 163 -20.66 -0.28 -5.49
C ASN A 163 -19.22 -0.83 -5.49
N ARG A 164 -18.37 -0.39 -6.43
CA ARG A 164 -17.00 -0.91 -6.58
C ARG A 164 -16.13 -0.67 -5.34
N ALA A 165 -16.37 0.42 -4.60
CA ALA A 165 -15.65 0.70 -3.35
C ALA A 165 -15.91 -0.39 -2.29
N LYS A 166 -17.18 -0.78 -2.11
CA LYS A 166 -17.57 -1.88 -1.21
C LYS A 166 -16.99 -3.21 -1.69
N SER A 167 -17.15 -3.52 -2.98
CA SER A 167 -16.60 -4.74 -3.58
C SER A 167 -15.10 -4.86 -3.40
N ALA A 168 -14.35 -3.76 -3.53
CA ALA A 168 -12.91 -3.74 -3.30
C ALA A 168 -12.55 -3.98 -1.82
N ARG A 169 -13.34 -3.46 -0.87
CA ARG A 169 -13.16 -3.73 0.57
C ARG A 169 -13.43 -5.20 0.91
N ASP A 170 -14.52 -5.74 0.38
CA ASP A 170 -14.89 -7.14 0.61
C ASP A 170 -13.85 -8.09 0.01
N LEU A 171 -13.37 -7.78 -1.20
CA LEU A 171 -12.27 -8.51 -1.82
C LEU A 171 -10.98 -8.42 -0.99
N THR A 172 -10.66 -7.25 -0.43
CA THR A 172 -9.49 -7.07 0.44
C THR A 172 -9.56 -7.98 1.66
N LYS A 173 -10.73 -8.05 2.33
CA LYS A 173 -10.95 -8.94 3.48
C LYS A 173 -10.79 -10.42 3.09
N LYS A 174 -11.43 -10.83 2.00
CA LYS A 174 -11.32 -12.20 1.48
C LYS A 174 -9.87 -12.59 1.21
N LEU A 175 -9.11 -11.74 0.51
CA LEU A 175 -7.70 -11.98 0.21
C LEU A 175 -6.84 -12.04 1.47
N GLU A 176 -7.15 -11.25 2.51
CA GLU A 176 -6.47 -11.30 3.79
C GLU A 176 -6.69 -12.64 4.50
N ASP A 177 -7.92 -13.14 4.50
CA ASP A 177 -8.25 -14.42 5.14
C ASP A 177 -7.63 -15.60 4.38
N GLU A 178 -7.65 -15.58 3.04
CA GLU A 178 -6.94 -16.55 2.23
C GLU A 178 -5.43 -16.51 2.50
N ARG A 179 -4.83 -15.31 2.62
CA ARG A 179 -3.41 -15.14 2.94
C ARG A 179 -3.05 -15.74 4.30
N LYS A 180 -3.91 -15.54 5.32
CA LYS A 180 -3.76 -16.17 6.64
C LYS A 180 -3.81 -17.69 6.54
N ALA A 181 -4.76 -18.23 5.79
CA ALA A 181 -4.89 -19.68 5.57
C ALA A 181 -3.64 -20.27 4.91
N PHE A 182 -3.05 -19.59 3.93
CA PHE A 182 -1.78 -20.03 3.33
C PHE A 182 -0.60 -19.92 4.30
N ALA A 183 -0.57 -18.90 5.17
CA ALA A 183 0.46 -18.78 6.19
C ALA A 183 0.40 -19.94 7.20
N GLU A 184 -0.80 -20.35 7.62
CA GLU A 184 -0.99 -21.52 8.50
C GLU A 184 -0.55 -22.83 7.81
N LYS A 185 -0.98 -23.05 6.55
CA LYS A 185 -0.55 -24.22 5.77
C LYS A 185 0.97 -24.32 5.63
N LYS A 186 1.65 -23.17 5.57
CA LYS A 186 3.12 -23.11 5.43
C LYS A 186 3.87 -23.48 6.69
N LYS A 187 3.27 -23.37 7.89
CA LYS A 187 3.93 -23.69 9.16
C LYS A 187 4.49 -25.12 9.17
N LYS A 188 3.66 -26.10 8.80
CA LYS A 188 4.04 -27.52 8.81
C LYS A 188 5.28 -27.84 7.95
N PRO A 189 5.32 -27.51 6.65
CA PRO A 189 6.54 -27.72 5.85
C PRO A 189 7.73 -26.89 6.33
N ASP A 190 7.54 -25.70 6.92
CA ASP A 190 8.63 -24.92 7.47
C ASP A 190 9.21 -25.54 8.74
N GLU A 191 8.40 -26.10 9.62
CA GLU A 191 8.83 -26.85 10.81
C GLU A 191 9.61 -28.10 10.42
N GLU A 192 9.08 -28.86 9.47
CA GLU A 192 9.76 -30.05 8.96
C GLU A 192 11.13 -29.70 8.34
N ARG A 193 11.16 -28.65 7.53
CA ARG A 193 12.42 -28.14 6.96
C ARG A 193 13.41 -27.72 8.03
N LYS A 194 12.95 -27.02 9.09
CA LYS A 194 13.80 -26.59 10.21
C LYS A 194 14.34 -27.79 10.98
N ARG A 195 13.50 -28.78 11.27
CA ARG A 195 13.87 -30.03 11.98
C ARG A 195 14.97 -30.76 11.22
N ILE A 196 14.75 -31.01 9.93
CA ILE A 196 15.73 -31.75 9.10
C ILE A 196 17.02 -30.92 8.95
N LYS A 197 16.92 -29.61 8.72
CA LYS A 197 18.10 -28.73 8.65
C LYS A 197 18.92 -28.77 9.92
N SER A 198 18.28 -28.77 11.09
CA SER A 198 18.96 -28.83 12.38
C SER A 198 19.72 -30.17 12.55
N LYS A 199 19.06 -31.28 12.20
CA LYS A 199 19.69 -32.62 12.23
C LYS A 199 20.94 -32.69 11.33
N LEU A 200 20.78 -32.31 10.05
CA LEU A 200 21.89 -32.31 9.09
C LEU A 200 23.01 -31.35 9.49
N SER A 201 22.69 -30.17 10.02
CA SER A 201 23.69 -29.25 10.55
C SER A 201 24.44 -29.82 11.73
N GLY A 202 23.77 -30.61 12.60
CA GLY A 202 24.42 -31.32 13.71
C GLY A 202 25.40 -32.37 13.21
N GLN A 203 25.04 -33.15 12.20
CA GLN A 203 25.93 -34.16 11.60
C GLN A 203 27.16 -33.50 10.95
N ILE A 204 26.96 -32.40 10.21
CA ILE A 204 28.04 -31.66 9.57
C ILE A 204 29.01 -31.10 10.62
N ARG A 205 28.49 -30.46 11.69
CA ARG A 205 29.31 -29.88 12.77
C ARG A 205 30.11 -30.93 13.57
N LYS A 206 29.64 -32.15 13.67
CA LYS A 206 30.42 -33.25 14.31
C LYS A 206 31.70 -33.54 13.53
N ARG A 207 31.68 -33.41 12.20
CA ARG A 207 32.83 -33.70 11.35
C ARG A 207 33.66 -32.45 11.02
N TRP A 208 33.00 -31.29 10.87
CA TRP A 208 33.60 -29.98 10.59
C TRP A 208 33.05 -28.93 11.57
N PRO A 209 33.58 -28.87 12.83
CA PRO A 209 33.05 -27.95 13.85
C PRO A 209 33.04 -26.47 13.43
N GLU A 210 34.02 -26.06 12.63
CA GLU A 210 34.17 -24.70 12.10
C GLU A 210 32.99 -24.22 11.25
N VAL A 211 32.24 -25.13 10.63
CA VAL A 211 31.03 -24.78 9.80
C VAL A 211 29.93 -24.17 10.66
N GLY A 212 30.03 -24.27 12.00
CA GLY A 212 29.13 -23.57 12.91
C GLY A 212 29.22 -22.04 12.85
N ASN A 213 30.37 -21.52 12.42
CA ASN A 213 30.59 -20.09 12.21
C ASN A 213 30.84 -19.77 10.72
N PRO A 214 29.87 -19.19 9.99
CA PRO A 214 30.02 -18.90 8.56
C PRO A 214 31.13 -17.89 8.23
N TYR A 215 31.60 -17.13 9.22
CA TYR A 215 32.70 -16.17 9.08
C TYR A 215 34.09 -16.77 9.38
N HIS A 216 34.14 -18.01 9.81
CA HIS A 216 35.43 -18.65 10.12
C HIS A 216 36.26 -18.80 8.83
N PRO A 217 37.54 -18.41 8.83
CA PRO A 217 38.38 -18.44 7.62
C PRO A 217 38.46 -19.83 6.95
N THR A 218 38.46 -20.88 7.74
CA THR A 218 38.52 -22.27 7.23
C THR A 218 37.28 -22.70 6.49
N VAL A 219 36.11 -22.09 6.75
CA VAL A 219 34.85 -22.41 6.04
C VAL A 219 34.96 -22.07 4.54
N ARG A 220 35.54 -20.93 4.19
CA ARG A 220 35.77 -20.57 2.77
C ARG A 220 36.74 -21.58 2.10
N ARG A 221 37.78 -22.03 2.82
CA ARG A 221 38.73 -23.02 2.31
C ARG A 221 38.04 -24.38 2.14
N LEU A 222 37.25 -24.83 3.13
CA LEU A 222 36.47 -26.06 3.05
C LEU A 222 35.52 -26.05 1.84
N LEU A 223 34.75 -24.96 1.61
CA LEU A 223 33.82 -24.86 0.50
C LEU A 223 34.50 -24.83 -0.88
N ARG A 224 35.76 -24.47 -0.95
CA ARG A 224 36.57 -24.47 -2.20
C ARG A 224 37.42 -25.73 -2.36
N SER A 225 37.55 -26.55 -1.32
CA SER A 225 38.35 -27.76 -1.35
C SER A 225 37.59 -28.97 -1.88
N LYS A 226 38.29 -30.11 -2.02
CA LYS A 226 37.67 -31.39 -2.36
C LYS A 226 36.69 -31.86 -1.27
N ASP A 227 36.88 -31.43 -0.03
CA ASP A 227 36.00 -31.77 1.10
C ASP A 227 34.57 -31.20 0.93
N SER A 228 34.37 -30.17 0.11
CA SER A 228 33.07 -29.69 -0.25
C SER A 228 32.19 -30.74 -0.95
N LYS A 229 32.82 -31.63 -1.75
CA LYS A 229 32.12 -32.76 -2.39
C LYS A 229 31.69 -33.78 -1.35
N GLU A 230 32.59 -34.10 -0.40
CA GLU A 230 32.31 -35.04 0.69
C GLU A 230 31.16 -34.50 1.58
N LEU A 231 31.17 -33.20 1.92
CA LEU A 231 30.09 -32.57 2.66
C LEU A 231 28.76 -32.69 1.90
N LEU A 232 28.74 -32.43 0.59
CA LEU A 232 27.55 -32.59 -0.25
C LEU A 232 27.06 -34.02 -0.32
N GLU A 233 28.00 -35.00 -0.42
CA GLU A 233 27.66 -36.43 -0.45
C GLU A 233 27.06 -36.89 0.90
N LEU A 234 27.62 -36.43 2.02
CA LEU A 234 27.06 -36.69 3.35
C LEU A 234 25.62 -36.22 3.46
N VAL A 235 25.34 -34.99 2.99
CA VAL A 235 23.98 -34.41 2.99
C VAL A 235 23.03 -35.17 2.05
N LYS A 236 23.50 -35.51 0.85
CA LYS A 236 22.66 -36.18 -0.18
C LYS A 236 22.34 -37.64 0.18
N LYS A 237 23.23 -38.33 0.90
CA LYS A 237 23.05 -39.72 1.36
C LYS A 237 22.12 -39.84 2.56
N ASP A 238 21.81 -38.72 3.27
CA ASP A 238 20.86 -38.78 4.38
C ASP A 238 19.44 -39.05 3.87
N ASP A 239 18.76 -40.02 4.47
CA ASP A 239 17.40 -40.46 4.07
C ASP A 239 16.38 -39.33 4.15
N GLU A 240 16.60 -38.32 4.98
CA GLU A 240 15.72 -37.19 5.14
C GLU A 240 15.97 -36.08 4.09
N TRP A 241 17.04 -36.16 3.30
CA TRP A 241 17.31 -35.15 2.25
C TRP A 241 16.18 -35.01 1.25
N GLY A 242 15.57 -36.12 0.86
CA GLY A 242 14.38 -36.14 -0.01
C GLY A 242 13.20 -35.38 0.61
N LYS A 243 12.94 -35.63 1.90
CA LYS A 243 11.89 -34.93 2.68
C LYS A 243 12.19 -33.43 2.80
N TYR A 244 13.45 -33.07 3.04
CA TYR A 244 13.86 -31.65 3.07
C TYR A 244 13.60 -30.93 1.76
N LYS A 245 13.97 -31.54 0.62
CA LYS A 245 13.69 -30.94 -0.71
C LYS A 245 12.19 -30.77 -0.95
N LYS A 246 11.38 -31.77 -0.60
CA LYS A 246 9.92 -31.73 -0.71
C LYS A 246 9.34 -30.60 0.15
N ALA A 247 9.66 -30.56 1.43
CA ALA A 247 9.21 -29.52 2.37
C ALA A 247 9.65 -28.11 1.93
N LYS A 248 10.89 -27.97 1.40
CA LYS A 248 11.38 -26.72 0.81
C LYS A 248 10.57 -26.28 -0.39
N GLY A 249 10.25 -27.23 -1.30
CA GLY A 249 9.43 -26.95 -2.48
C GLY A 249 8.01 -26.55 -2.13
N GLU A 250 7.37 -27.28 -1.21
CA GLU A 250 6.02 -26.97 -0.72
C GLU A 250 5.96 -25.59 -0.05
N SER A 251 6.91 -25.29 0.86
CA SER A 251 7.01 -23.98 1.49
C SER A 251 7.20 -22.86 0.48
N ALA A 252 8.05 -23.04 -0.53
CA ALA A 252 8.28 -22.06 -1.59
C ALA A 252 7.03 -21.86 -2.46
N GLY A 253 6.30 -22.92 -2.79
CA GLY A 253 5.05 -22.86 -3.55
C GLY A 253 3.95 -22.11 -2.79
N LEU A 254 3.80 -22.37 -1.49
CA LEU A 254 2.84 -21.67 -0.63
C LEU A 254 3.21 -20.18 -0.47
N GLU A 255 4.51 -19.89 -0.35
CA GLU A 255 4.99 -18.50 -0.27
C GLU A 255 4.69 -17.74 -1.57
N LYS A 256 4.91 -18.35 -2.75
CA LYS A 256 4.57 -17.75 -4.03
C LYS A 256 3.08 -17.39 -4.10
N LYS A 257 2.19 -18.32 -3.73
CA LYS A 257 0.75 -18.08 -3.68
C LYS A 257 0.39 -16.95 -2.71
N ARG A 258 1.03 -16.90 -1.53
CA ARG A 258 0.83 -15.82 -0.56
C ARG A 258 1.22 -14.44 -1.14
N PHE A 259 2.31 -14.37 -1.89
CA PHE A 259 2.73 -13.13 -2.57
C PHE A 259 1.76 -12.71 -3.69
N GLU A 260 1.21 -13.67 -4.43
CA GLU A 260 0.20 -13.38 -5.46
C GLU A 260 -1.07 -12.77 -4.83
N LEU A 261 -1.54 -13.31 -3.70
CA LEU A 261 -2.65 -12.73 -2.94
C LEU A 261 -2.32 -11.32 -2.39
N GLU A 262 -1.11 -11.14 -1.87
CA GLU A 262 -0.67 -9.84 -1.36
C GLU A 262 -0.65 -8.76 -2.46
N ARG A 263 -0.13 -9.09 -3.65
CA ARG A 263 -0.17 -8.19 -4.82
C ARG A 263 -1.59 -7.80 -5.19
N LYS A 264 -2.50 -8.77 -5.22
CA LYS A 264 -3.91 -8.52 -5.53
C LYS A 264 -4.58 -7.65 -4.47
N LYS A 265 -4.31 -7.91 -3.19
CA LYS A 265 -4.76 -7.10 -2.06
C LYS A 265 -4.26 -5.65 -2.18
N VAL A 266 -2.98 -5.46 -2.50
CA VAL A 266 -2.40 -4.12 -2.68
C VAL A 266 -3.04 -3.37 -3.85
N LYS A 267 -3.38 -4.04 -4.94
CA LYS A 267 -4.16 -3.41 -6.03
C LYS A 267 -5.53 -2.93 -5.55
N CYS A 268 -6.22 -3.69 -4.68
CA CYS A 268 -7.46 -3.22 -4.04
C CYS A 268 -7.22 -1.98 -3.17
N MET A 269 -6.13 -1.94 -2.41
CA MET A 269 -5.77 -0.79 -1.59
C MET A 269 -5.43 0.44 -2.44
N ARG A 270 -4.74 0.27 -3.56
CA ARG A 270 -4.47 1.35 -4.53
C ARG A 270 -5.77 1.90 -5.11
N PHE A 271 -6.70 1.03 -5.50
CA PHE A 271 -8.02 1.42 -5.99
C PHE A 271 -8.79 2.25 -4.96
N GLN A 272 -8.87 1.77 -3.71
CA GLN A 272 -9.50 2.49 -2.61
C GLN A 272 -8.84 3.85 -2.36
N ARG A 273 -7.50 3.89 -2.45
CA ARG A 273 -6.71 5.11 -2.26
C ARG A 273 -7.03 6.19 -3.29
N VAL A 274 -7.18 5.82 -4.55
CA VAL A 274 -7.54 6.76 -5.62
C VAL A 274 -8.97 7.26 -5.43
N LEU A 275 -9.93 6.38 -5.12
CA LEU A 275 -11.31 6.79 -4.79
C LEU A 275 -11.37 7.77 -3.62
N GLU A 276 -10.64 7.49 -2.55
CA GLU A 276 -10.55 8.39 -1.40
C GLU A 276 -9.98 9.76 -1.78
N ASN A 277 -8.95 9.80 -2.62
CA ASN A 277 -8.36 11.07 -3.07
C ASN A 277 -9.37 11.90 -3.88
N ILE A 278 -10.13 11.28 -4.80
CA ILE A 278 -11.17 11.96 -5.58
C ILE A 278 -12.24 12.57 -4.66
N VAL A 279 -12.69 11.81 -3.67
CA VAL A 279 -13.66 12.29 -2.68
C VAL A 279 -13.11 13.46 -1.87
N LEU A 280 -11.86 13.35 -1.40
CA LEU A 280 -11.21 14.40 -0.63
C LEU A 280 -11.00 15.68 -1.45
N GLU A 281 -10.61 15.53 -2.72
CA GLU A 281 -10.44 16.64 -3.65
C GLU A 281 -11.78 17.35 -3.91
N ALA A 282 -12.83 16.59 -4.19
CA ALA A 282 -14.17 17.15 -4.44
C ALA A 282 -14.75 17.86 -3.22
N ASN A 283 -14.48 17.38 -2.01
CA ASN A 283 -14.93 18.00 -0.77
C ASN A 283 -14.01 19.13 -0.28
N LEU A 284 -12.79 19.25 -0.82
CA LEU A 284 -11.82 20.24 -0.36
C LEU A 284 -12.35 21.68 -0.39
N PRO A 285 -13.04 22.16 -1.46
CA PRO A 285 -13.57 23.53 -1.51
C PRO A 285 -14.60 23.84 -0.42
N LEU A 286 -15.21 22.82 0.18
CA LEU A 286 -16.24 22.97 1.22
C LEU A 286 -15.67 23.25 2.61
N VAL A 287 -14.37 22.98 2.80
CA VAL A 287 -13.73 23.00 4.14
C VAL A 287 -12.43 23.77 4.18
N ALA A 288 -11.82 24.05 3.04
CA ALA A 288 -10.50 24.66 2.95
C ALA A 288 -10.59 26.18 2.72
N ASP A 289 -9.69 26.90 3.37
CA ASP A 289 -9.45 28.31 3.06
C ASP A 289 -8.74 28.49 1.70
N GLU A 290 -8.72 29.72 1.20
CA GLU A 290 -8.07 30.05 -0.08
C GLU A 290 -6.59 29.69 -0.13
N LYS A 291 -5.88 29.83 0.99
CA LYS A 291 -4.46 29.52 1.09
C LYS A 291 -4.24 28.01 0.89
N THR A 292 -5.06 27.19 1.51
CA THR A 292 -5.03 25.73 1.37
C THR A 292 -5.39 25.29 -0.04
N LEU A 293 -6.44 25.87 -0.63
CA LEU A 293 -6.82 25.60 -2.02
C LEU A 293 -5.71 25.98 -3.00
N LYS A 294 -5.11 27.17 -2.82
CA LYS A 294 -3.96 27.60 -3.65
C LYS A 294 -2.80 26.63 -3.54
N ARG A 295 -2.46 26.22 -2.31
CA ARG A 295 -1.37 25.25 -2.09
C ARG A 295 -1.64 23.90 -2.75
N TYR A 296 -2.86 23.41 -2.67
CA TYR A 296 -3.26 22.17 -3.35
C TYR A 296 -3.09 22.28 -4.88
N LYS A 297 -3.57 23.38 -5.49
CA LYS A 297 -3.40 23.64 -6.92
C LYS A 297 -1.94 23.69 -7.34
N GLU A 298 -1.09 24.39 -6.58
CA GLU A 298 0.37 24.40 -6.83
C GLU A 298 0.99 23.01 -6.85
N LEU A 299 0.56 22.11 -5.94
CA LEU A 299 1.05 20.73 -5.92
C LEU A 299 0.59 19.95 -7.15
N CYS A 300 -0.66 20.09 -7.57
CA CYS A 300 -1.17 19.47 -8.78
C CYS A 300 -0.44 19.97 -10.03
N GLU A 301 -0.17 21.28 -10.13
CA GLU A 301 0.60 21.87 -11.23
C GLU A 301 2.05 21.35 -11.29
N LEU A 302 2.67 21.11 -10.12
CA LEU A 302 4.00 20.47 -10.06
C LEU A 302 3.96 19.02 -10.54
N GLU A 303 2.93 18.28 -10.18
CA GLU A 303 2.74 16.89 -10.60
C GLU A 303 2.38 16.76 -12.09
N ALA A 304 1.76 17.78 -12.68
CA ALA A 304 1.47 17.87 -14.11
C ALA A 304 2.71 18.23 -14.96
N ARG A 305 3.83 18.58 -14.35
CA ARG A 305 5.08 18.84 -15.10
C ARG A 305 5.70 17.54 -15.61
N THR A 306 6.49 17.70 -16.68
CA THR A 306 7.31 16.62 -17.24
C THR A 306 8.79 16.96 -17.14
N LEU A 307 9.66 16.00 -17.44
CA LEU A 307 11.07 16.27 -17.61
C LEU A 307 11.27 17.23 -18.79
N LYS A 308 12.03 18.29 -18.58
CA LYS A 308 12.52 19.11 -19.70
C LYS A 308 13.44 18.21 -20.52
N ALA A 309 13.23 18.17 -21.84
CA ALA A 309 14.15 17.50 -22.74
C ALA A 309 15.57 18.04 -22.48
N ILE A 310 16.49 17.16 -22.11
CA ILE A 310 17.91 17.54 -22.06
C ILE A 310 18.32 17.76 -23.51
N PRO A 311 18.78 18.96 -23.91
CA PRO A 311 19.23 19.17 -25.27
C PRO A 311 20.33 18.13 -25.57
N PRO A 312 20.36 17.54 -26.79
CA PRO A 312 21.41 16.63 -27.17
C PRO A 312 22.74 17.30 -26.89
N LYS A 313 23.66 16.61 -26.24
CA LYS A 313 25.02 17.10 -26.07
C LYS A 313 25.59 17.36 -27.48
N ALA A 314 25.94 18.60 -27.75
CA ALA A 314 26.62 19.01 -28.97
C ALA A 314 27.98 18.31 -29.10
#